data_fb6cd0c199a14a375a7ba74e747e8221
#
_entry.id   fb6cd0c199a14a375a7ba74e747e8221
#
_cell.length_a   1.000
_cell.length_b   1.000
_cell.length_c   1.000
_cell.angle_alpha   90.00
_cell.angle_beta   90.00
_cell.angle_gamma   90.00
#
_symmetry.space_group_name_H-M   'P 1'
#
loop_
_entity.id
_entity.type
_entity.pdbx_description
1 polymer ?
#
loop_
_entity_poly.entity_id
_entity_poly.type
_entity_poly.pdbx_seq_one_letter_code
_entity_poly.pdbx_strand_id
1 'polypeptide(L)'
;LANSGSLGDDIAVKQQGKVELGQAGPRPKLYPDFSASNKALKLNGGYLRIADPGEASPLDFTNGDALTLEAWVNPEMSGNGYFYIIGKGRTNHDGFAKENQNWSLRLDGKGGKFKLSFLFRDHRNGGDEHFHRWTSAKTFATRTDWHHVAVAYRFGDPKSIVGYIDGESTKGNWDMGGTTKLPPVVDNDEVWVGSSLGGNHGSSFIGNIDEVAIHRRIVPANRLKARYHFEVPVWLVDADKLPEDSLRVEILEKVGSDWLFVQNEPTLTYSEPVFAFPKLPVKYSAKGIRVDRSNPFLLRAAGRVRLAEGEHRLLLRARTATRVRMDGELIAETKFAIRNASGHESVPELPEPLGQGVRQLRPGLYEQQMVVESPGAEHVFTLEAFVGDSSGLRMETGELSVSILSDGKKYSLLSPKHHVPLTDEGWEDYAEEHSMAMDRRNAATRHAVSSEEAEYWQWRHQVARKQLAKLEPIGGKSVDSFVDRKLRMAKLKPFDQVDDWTFLRRVSLDVVGVPPTSEQIKTFFEDSSPKRRSKFIDRILAED
;
A
#
# COMPACT_ATOMS: atom_id res chain seq x y z
N LEU A 1 -17.32 -2.87 -28.41
CA LEU A 1 -16.99 -4.26 -28.08
C LEU A 1 -16.80 -5.01 -29.40
N ALA A 2 -15.61 -5.54 -29.61
CA ALA A 2 -15.31 -6.39 -30.77
C ALA A 2 -15.16 -7.84 -30.29
N ASN A 3 -15.64 -8.80 -31.08
CA ASN A 3 -15.35 -10.20 -30.89
C ASN A 3 -14.08 -10.54 -31.67
N SER A 4 -12.99 -10.84 -30.96
CA SER A 4 -11.71 -11.27 -31.57
C SER A 4 -11.62 -12.79 -31.79
N GLY A 5 -12.68 -13.52 -31.42
CA GLY A 5 -12.75 -14.96 -31.59
C GLY A 5 -13.11 -15.41 -33.02
N SER A 6 -13.12 -16.72 -33.26
CA SER A 6 -13.41 -17.32 -34.59
C SER A 6 -14.83 -17.09 -35.11
N LEU A 7 -15.75 -16.62 -34.25
CA LEU A 7 -17.12 -16.27 -34.65
C LEU A 7 -17.24 -14.84 -35.22
N GLY A 8 -16.16 -14.04 -35.10
CA GLY A 8 -16.07 -12.71 -35.70
C GLY A 8 -17.20 -11.74 -35.31
N ASP A 9 -17.46 -10.77 -36.18
CA ASP A 9 -18.47 -9.73 -35.97
C ASP A 9 -19.93 -10.23 -36.19
N ASP A 10 -20.13 -11.47 -36.59
CA ASP A 10 -21.46 -12.06 -36.81
C ASP A 10 -22.26 -12.20 -35.51
N ILE A 11 -21.58 -12.06 -34.36
CA ILE A 11 -22.22 -12.10 -33.05
C ILE A 11 -22.39 -10.70 -32.49
N ALA A 12 -23.62 -10.18 -32.56
CA ALA A 12 -23.96 -8.88 -32.00
C ALA A 12 -23.99 -8.93 -30.46
N VAL A 13 -23.25 -8.02 -29.83
CA VAL A 13 -23.25 -7.84 -28.39
C VAL A 13 -24.09 -6.61 -28.03
N LYS A 14 -25.14 -6.81 -27.21
CA LYS A 14 -26.00 -5.75 -26.68
C LYS A 14 -25.65 -5.46 -25.22
N GLN A 15 -25.64 -4.20 -24.84
CA GLN A 15 -25.45 -3.76 -23.46
C GLN A 15 -26.81 -3.58 -22.77
N GLN A 16 -26.93 -4.02 -21.53
CA GLN A 16 -28.10 -3.86 -20.70
C GLN A 16 -27.73 -3.30 -19.33
N GLY A 17 -28.45 -2.26 -18.89
CA GLY A 17 -28.18 -1.62 -17.61
C GLY A 17 -26.89 -0.80 -17.59
N LYS A 18 -26.28 -0.64 -16.41
CA LYS A 18 -25.09 0.20 -16.21
C LYS A 18 -23.82 -0.57 -16.55
N VAL A 19 -23.35 -0.34 -17.79
CA VAL A 19 -22.13 -0.91 -18.37
C VAL A 19 -21.19 0.22 -18.76
N GLU A 20 -19.96 0.22 -18.28
CA GLU A 20 -18.96 1.25 -18.59
C GLU A 20 -17.81 0.62 -19.37
N LEU A 21 -17.59 1.09 -20.59
CA LEU A 21 -16.51 0.63 -21.46
C LEU A 21 -15.24 1.45 -21.24
N GLY A 22 -14.10 0.88 -21.65
CA GLY A 22 -12.83 1.60 -21.72
C GLY A 22 -12.15 1.83 -20.37
N GLN A 23 -12.55 1.09 -19.34
CA GLN A 23 -11.87 1.09 -18.05
C GLN A 23 -10.46 0.50 -18.16
N ALA A 24 -9.61 0.73 -17.18
CA ALA A 24 -8.28 0.16 -17.16
C ALA A 24 -8.36 -1.37 -16.95
N GLY A 25 -7.87 -2.14 -17.91
CA GLY A 25 -7.67 -3.58 -17.82
C GLY A 25 -6.35 -3.94 -17.11
N PRO A 26 -5.98 -5.24 -17.07
CA PRO A 26 -4.64 -5.65 -16.67
C PRO A 26 -3.59 -4.92 -17.51
N ARG A 27 -2.51 -4.43 -16.89
CA ARG A 27 -1.49 -3.59 -17.56
C ARG A 27 -0.11 -3.80 -16.97
N PRO A 28 0.97 -3.52 -17.71
CA PRO A 28 2.27 -3.31 -17.12
C PRO A 28 2.16 -2.17 -16.07
N LYS A 29 2.77 -2.20 -14.98
CA LYS A 29 3.91 -2.95 -14.45
C LYS A 29 3.56 -4.29 -13.77
N LEU A 30 2.29 -4.52 -13.43
CA LEU A 30 1.88 -5.76 -12.73
C LEU A 30 1.66 -6.93 -13.70
N TYR A 31 1.19 -6.65 -14.90
CA TYR A 31 0.86 -7.66 -15.93
C TYR A 31 1.59 -7.30 -17.23
N PRO A 32 2.87 -7.70 -17.37
CA PRO A 32 3.74 -7.22 -18.45
C PRO A 32 3.30 -7.67 -19.84
N ASP A 33 2.54 -8.77 -19.96
CA ASP A 33 2.09 -9.31 -21.24
C ASP A 33 0.92 -8.52 -21.85
N PHE A 34 0.34 -7.57 -21.11
CA PHE A 34 -0.71 -6.70 -21.60
C PHE A 34 -0.16 -5.38 -22.16
N SER A 35 -0.91 -4.79 -23.07
CA SER A 35 -0.65 -3.43 -23.54
C SER A 35 -0.87 -2.40 -22.40
N ALA A 36 -0.05 -1.35 -22.37
CA ALA A 36 -0.26 -0.22 -21.46
C ALA A 36 -1.60 0.50 -21.68
N SER A 37 -2.20 0.36 -22.88
CA SER A 37 -3.50 0.90 -23.24
C SER A 37 -4.65 -0.09 -23.10
N ASN A 38 -4.42 -1.29 -22.52
CA ASN A 38 -5.44 -2.32 -22.38
C ASN A 38 -6.72 -1.78 -21.72
N LYS A 39 -7.87 -2.20 -22.23
CA LYS A 39 -9.20 -1.71 -21.84
C LYS A 39 -10.06 -2.85 -21.37
N ALA A 40 -10.76 -2.64 -20.27
CA ALA A 40 -11.71 -3.54 -19.67
C ALA A 40 -13.13 -2.98 -19.67
N LEU A 41 -14.06 -3.83 -19.29
CA LEU A 41 -15.46 -3.58 -19.07
C LEU A 41 -15.72 -3.47 -17.56
N LYS A 42 -16.38 -2.39 -17.08
CA LYS A 42 -16.90 -2.30 -15.72
C LYS A 42 -18.41 -2.55 -15.70
N LEU A 43 -18.81 -3.47 -14.85
CA LEU A 43 -20.20 -3.80 -14.58
C LEU A 43 -20.60 -3.31 -13.20
N ASN A 44 -21.77 -2.66 -13.13
CA ASN A 44 -22.38 -2.22 -11.87
C ASN A 44 -23.90 -2.39 -11.97
N GLY A 45 -24.33 -3.67 -11.93
CA GLY A 45 -25.72 -4.05 -12.14
C GLY A 45 -26.14 -4.10 -13.62
N GLY A 46 -25.20 -3.86 -14.56
CA GLY A 46 -25.40 -4.08 -15.99
C GLY A 46 -24.73 -5.37 -16.46
N TYR A 47 -25.00 -5.77 -17.69
CA TYR A 47 -24.47 -6.99 -18.30
C TYR A 47 -24.48 -6.90 -19.82
N LEU A 48 -23.75 -7.81 -20.48
CA LEU A 48 -23.80 -7.96 -21.93
C LEU A 48 -24.70 -9.12 -22.32
N ARG A 49 -25.42 -8.97 -23.42
CA ARG A 49 -26.28 -9.98 -24.03
C ARG A 49 -25.72 -10.34 -25.39
N ILE A 50 -25.62 -11.62 -25.65
CA ILE A 50 -25.17 -12.22 -26.91
C ILE A 50 -26.26 -13.18 -27.33
N ALA A 51 -26.91 -12.89 -28.45
CA ALA A 51 -27.98 -13.75 -29.00
C ALA A 51 -27.39 -15.09 -29.43
N ASP A 52 -28.11 -16.17 -29.15
CA ASP A 52 -27.80 -17.47 -29.73
C ASP A 52 -28.11 -17.47 -31.25
N PRO A 53 -27.22 -17.99 -32.11
CA PRO A 53 -27.47 -18.03 -33.56
C PRO A 53 -28.56 -19.02 -33.97
N GLY A 54 -29.15 -19.78 -33.07
CA GLY A 54 -30.23 -20.71 -33.30
C GLY A 54 -29.81 -22.17 -33.40
N GLU A 55 -30.56 -23.00 -34.08
CA GLU A 55 -30.28 -24.44 -34.22
C GLU A 55 -28.85 -24.70 -34.74
N ALA A 56 -28.15 -25.66 -34.17
CA ALA A 56 -26.73 -25.97 -34.42
C ALA A 56 -25.75 -24.87 -34.01
N SER A 57 -26.11 -24.13 -32.95
CA SER A 57 -25.27 -23.09 -32.39
C SER A 57 -23.86 -23.59 -31.99
N PRO A 58 -22.80 -22.86 -32.33
CA PRO A 58 -21.47 -23.17 -31.81
C PRO A 58 -21.34 -22.98 -30.28
N LEU A 59 -22.37 -22.43 -29.64
CA LEU A 59 -22.46 -22.22 -28.19
C LEU A 59 -23.20 -23.37 -27.47
N ASP A 60 -23.70 -24.36 -28.23
CA ASP A 60 -24.35 -25.57 -27.73
C ASP A 60 -23.32 -26.69 -27.53
N PHE A 61 -23.48 -27.41 -26.43
CA PHE A 61 -22.60 -28.52 -26.05
C PHE A 61 -23.45 -29.77 -25.73
N THR A 62 -22.89 -30.93 -26.06
CA THR A 62 -23.48 -32.24 -25.73
C THR A 62 -22.40 -33.17 -25.17
N ASN A 63 -22.77 -34.40 -24.82
CA ASN A 63 -21.81 -35.39 -24.31
C ASN A 63 -20.65 -35.62 -25.27
N GLY A 64 -19.44 -35.61 -24.72
CA GLY A 64 -18.20 -35.73 -25.47
C GLY A 64 -17.60 -34.36 -25.86
N ASP A 65 -18.41 -33.30 -25.95
CA ASP A 65 -17.92 -31.98 -26.21
C ASP A 65 -17.08 -31.45 -25.04
N ALA A 66 -16.04 -30.72 -25.38
CA ALA A 66 -15.16 -30.07 -24.43
C ALA A 66 -15.37 -28.57 -24.40
N LEU A 67 -15.42 -28.00 -23.22
CA LEU A 67 -15.60 -26.58 -22.97
C LEU A 67 -14.46 -26.06 -22.08
N THR A 68 -13.90 -24.92 -22.44
CA THR A 68 -13.13 -24.09 -21.50
C THR A 68 -13.71 -22.68 -21.52
N LEU A 69 -14.03 -22.18 -20.33
CA LEU A 69 -14.43 -20.79 -20.09
C LEU A 69 -13.30 -20.11 -19.34
N GLU A 70 -12.88 -18.94 -19.79
CA GLU A 70 -11.87 -18.14 -19.14
C GLU A 70 -12.23 -16.65 -19.13
N ALA A 71 -11.72 -15.92 -18.13
CA ALA A 71 -11.84 -14.47 -18.04
C ALA A 71 -10.77 -13.88 -17.11
N TRP A 72 -10.46 -12.62 -17.31
CA TRP A 72 -9.81 -11.80 -16.32
C TRP A 72 -10.87 -11.04 -15.53
N VAL A 73 -10.77 -11.07 -14.20
CA VAL A 73 -11.76 -10.46 -13.30
C VAL A 73 -11.09 -9.65 -12.21
N ASN A 74 -11.66 -8.50 -11.91
CA ASN A 74 -11.33 -7.70 -10.73
C ASN A 74 -12.66 -7.38 -10.01
N PRO A 75 -13.10 -8.27 -9.09
CA PRO A 75 -14.39 -8.15 -8.43
C PRO A 75 -14.37 -7.07 -7.35
N GLU A 76 -15.41 -6.24 -7.33
CA GLU A 76 -15.65 -5.21 -6.30
C GLU A 76 -16.75 -5.63 -5.29
N MET A 77 -17.33 -6.84 -5.44
CA MET A 77 -18.34 -7.37 -4.53
C MET A 77 -17.71 -7.82 -3.21
N SER A 78 -18.42 -7.61 -2.10
CA SER A 78 -18.05 -8.16 -0.79
C SER A 78 -19.13 -9.08 -0.20
N GLY A 79 -20.29 -9.19 -0.86
CA GLY A 79 -21.43 -9.97 -0.43
C GLY A 79 -21.28 -11.49 -0.63
N ASN A 80 -22.20 -12.24 -0.04
CA ASN A 80 -22.35 -13.67 -0.27
C ASN A 80 -23.24 -13.90 -1.50
N GLY A 81 -22.89 -14.82 -2.39
CA GLY A 81 -23.69 -15.12 -3.57
C GLY A 81 -22.92 -15.81 -4.70
N TYR A 82 -23.66 -16.15 -5.76
CA TYR A 82 -23.10 -16.72 -6.99
C TYR A 82 -23.15 -15.68 -8.11
N PHE A 83 -22.03 -15.03 -8.37
CA PHE A 83 -21.93 -13.93 -9.32
C PHE A 83 -21.48 -14.43 -10.68
N TYR A 84 -22.29 -14.20 -11.71
CA TYR A 84 -22.02 -14.71 -13.06
C TYR A 84 -20.91 -13.91 -13.75
N ILE A 85 -19.89 -14.62 -14.23
CA ILE A 85 -18.89 -14.06 -15.15
C ILE A 85 -19.44 -14.19 -16.57
N ILE A 86 -19.82 -15.42 -16.95
CA ILE A 86 -20.42 -15.72 -18.25
C ILE A 86 -21.27 -16.98 -18.13
N GLY A 87 -22.38 -17.02 -18.85
CA GLY A 87 -23.22 -18.22 -18.92
C GLY A 87 -24.19 -18.17 -20.08
N LYS A 88 -24.53 -19.35 -20.60
CA LYS A 88 -25.62 -19.57 -21.54
C LYS A 88 -26.81 -20.17 -20.82
N GLY A 89 -28.02 -19.65 -21.11
CA GLY A 89 -29.24 -20.09 -20.50
C GLY A 89 -29.51 -19.48 -19.13
N ARG A 90 -30.65 -19.82 -18.56
CA ARG A 90 -31.13 -19.29 -17.28
C ARG A 90 -31.29 -17.76 -17.26
N THR A 91 -31.52 -17.16 -18.41
CA THR A 91 -31.63 -15.71 -18.52
C THR A 91 -32.94 -15.17 -17.95
N ASN A 92 -34.01 -15.98 -17.92
CA ASN A 92 -35.35 -15.56 -17.55
C ASN A 92 -35.85 -14.35 -18.37
N HIS A 93 -35.56 -14.36 -19.68
CA HIS A 93 -35.85 -13.30 -20.62
C HIS A 93 -36.75 -13.84 -21.75
N ASP A 94 -37.81 -13.13 -22.11
CA ASP A 94 -38.69 -13.31 -23.25
C ASP A 94 -38.84 -14.75 -23.81
N GLY A 95 -39.48 -15.61 -23.03
CA GLY A 95 -39.76 -17.02 -23.41
C GLY A 95 -38.74 -18.04 -22.97
N PHE A 96 -37.63 -17.62 -22.32
CA PHE A 96 -36.65 -18.53 -21.75
C PHE A 96 -36.79 -18.68 -20.26
N ALA A 97 -36.83 -19.94 -19.80
CA ALA A 97 -37.06 -20.27 -18.41
C ALA A 97 -35.78 -20.04 -17.56
N LYS A 98 -35.99 -19.63 -16.31
CA LYS A 98 -34.89 -19.51 -15.31
C LYS A 98 -34.33 -20.88 -14.87
N GLU A 99 -34.93 -21.96 -15.29
CA GLU A 99 -34.51 -23.34 -14.95
C GLU A 99 -33.49 -23.91 -15.94
N ASN A 100 -33.34 -23.33 -17.12
CA ASN A 100 -32.50 -23.86 -18.22
C ASN A 100 -31.06 -23.30 -18.20
N GLN A 101 -30.20 -23.82 -17.35
CA GLN A 101 -28.77 -23.47 -17.38
C GLN A 101 -28.02 -24.41 -18.32
N ASN A 102 -27.62 -23.95 -19.50
CA ASN A 102 -26.82 -24.74 -20.41
C ASN A 102 -25.39 -24.92 -19.85
N TRP A 103 -24.74 -23.84 -19.50
CA TRP A 103 -23.44 -23.82 -18.82
C TRP A 103 -23.17 -22.42 -18.26
N SER A 104 -22.34 -22.32 -17.20
CA SER A 104 -21.89 -21.03 -16.69
C SER A 104 -20.60 -21.12 -15.88
N LEU A 105 -19.80 -20.05 -15.94
CA LEU A 105 -18.69 -19.76 -15.04
C LEU A 105 -19.11 -18.62 -14.10
N ARG A 106 -18.99 -18.85 -12.81
CA ARG A 106 -19.43 -17.93 -11.76
C ARG A 106 -18.36 -17.83 -10.66
N LEU A 107 -18.48 -16.81 -9.84
CA LEU A 107 -17.80 -16.71 -8.56
C LEU A 107 -18.76 -17.04 -7.41
N ASP A 108 -18.39 -17.99 -6.56
CA ASP A 108 -19.02 -18.23 -5.26
C ASP A 108 -18.35 -17.34 -4.21
N GLY A 109 -18.99 -16.22 -3.88
CA GLY A 109 -18.49 -15.19 -2.97
C GLY A 109 -18.93 -15.43 -1.53
N LYS A 110 -17.98 -15.33 -0.60
CA LYS A 110 -18.24 -15.35 0.83
C LYS A 110 -17.21 -14.50 1.59
N GLY A 111 -17.68 -13.43 2.23
CA GLY A 111 -16.83 -12.56 3.07
C GLY A 111 -15.62 -11.97 2.33
N GLY A 112 -15.81 -11.51 1.08
CA GLY A 112 -14.75 -10.94 0.25
C GLY A 112 -13.74 -11.95 -0.32
N LYS A 113 -14.02 -13.25 -0.18
CA LYS A 113 -13.27 -14.34 -0.83
C LYS A 113 -14.14 -15.01 -1.87
N PHE A 114 -13.52 -15.49 -2.94
CA PHE A 114 -14.20 -16.11 -4.07
C PHE A 114 -13.63 -17.48 -4.38
N LYS A 115 -14.52 -18.39 -4.75
CA LYS A 115 -14.22 -19.66 -5.39
C LYS A 115 -14.75 -19.64 -6.82
N LEU A 116 -14.18 -20.45 -7.70
CA LEU A 116 -14.81 -20.72 -8.98
C LEU A 116 -16.03 -21.62 -8.79
N SER A 117 -17.09 -21.33 -9.53
CA SER A 117 -18.28 -22.16 -9.57
C SER A 117 -18.68 -22.40 -11.03
N PHE A 118 -18.69 -23.65 -11.44
CA PHE A 118 -19.22 -24.08 -12.73
C PHE A 118 -20.61 -24.69 -12.51
N LEU A 119 -21.60 -24.27 -13.30
CA LEU A 119 -22.97 -24.77 -13.18
C LEU A 119 -23.51 -25.10 -14.56
N PHE A 120 -24.16 -26.26 -14.67
CA PHE A 120 -25.05 -26.61 -15.76
C PHE A 120 -26.24 -27.42 -15.24
N ARG A 121 -27.29 -27.55 -16.06
CA ARG A 121 -28.42 -28.42 -15.83
C ARG A 121 -28.40 -29.56 -16.84
N ASP A 122 -28.67 -30.79 -16.41
CA ASP A 122 -28.81 -31.88 -17.36
C ASP A 122 -30.19 -31.81 -18.09
N HIS A 123 -30.32 -32.56 -19.17
CA HIS A 123 -31.47 -32.47 -20.09
C HIS A 123 -32.76 -33.04 -19.54
N ARG A 124 -32.78 -33.63 -18.34
CA ARG A 124 -34.00 -34.17 -17.73
C ARG A 124 -34.92 -33.04 -17.26
N ASN A 125 -36.21 -33.30 -17.31
CA ASN A 125 -37.22 -32.43 -16.69
C ASN A 125 -37.34 -32.75 -15.20
N GLY A 126 -37.41 -31.74 -14.35
CA GLY A 126 -37.56 -31.91 -12.90
C GLY A 126 -36.98 -30.79 -12.08
N GLY A 127 -36.71 -31.06 -10.82
CA GLY A 127 -36.31 -30.09 -9.81
C GLY A 127 -34.82 -29.77 -9.75
N ASP A 128 -34.38 -29.33 -8.59
CA ASP A 128 -33.00 -28.85 -8.35
C ASP A 128 -31.92 -29.93 -8.46
N GLU A 129 -32.31 -31.22 -8.36
CA GLU A 129 -31.41 -32.37 -8.52
C GLU A 129 -30.82 -32.51 -9.92
N HIS A 130 -31.34 -31.79 -10.90
CA HIS A 130 -30.85 -31.75 -12.28
C HIS A 130 -29.82 -30.64 -12.52
N PHE A 131 -29.59 -29.79 -11.54
CA PHE A 131 -28.49 -28.84 -11.57
C PHE A 131 -27.22 -29.45 -11.00
N HIS A 132 -26.12 -29.36 -11.74
CA HIS A 132 -24.83 -29.88 -11.35
C HIS A 132 -23.87 -28.72 -11.15
N ARG A 133 -23.49 -28.49 -9.89
CA ARG A 133 -22.55 -27.42 -9.55
C ARG A 133 -21.25 -28.02 -9.05
N TRP A 134 -20.17 -27.57 -9.67
CA TRP A 134 -18.81 -27.80 -9.19
C TRP A 134 -18.26 -26.51 -8.60
N THR A 135 -17.56 -26.60 -7.47
CA THR A 135 -16.96 -25.47 -6.76
C THR A 135 -15.51 -25.77 -6.43
N SER A 136 -14.60 -24.83 -6.72
CA SER A 136 -13.16 -24.99 -6.49
C SER A 136 -12.80 -25.09 -5.01
N ALA A 137 -11.71 -25.83 -4.69
CA ALA A 137 -11.14 -25.84 -3.35
C ALA A 137 -10.34 -24.56 -3.06
N LYS A 138 -9.58 -24.07 -4.06
CA LYS A 138 -8.80 -22.83 -3.95
C LYS A 138 -9.71 -21.61 -3.97
N THR A 139 -9.33 -20.59 -3.21
CA THR A 139 -10.00 -19.28 -3.15
C THR A 139 -9.03 -18.18 -3.54
N PHE A 140 -9.57 -17.05 -3.99
CA PHE A 140 -8.85 -15.78 -4.05
C PHE A 140 -9.66 -14.69 -3.33
N ALA A 141 -9.05 -13.58 -2.97
CA ALA A 141 -9.70 -12.48 -2.27
C ALA A 141 -9.91 -11.29 -3.20
N THR A 142 -10.93 -10.48 -2.92
CA THR A 142 -11.05 -9.15 -3.53
C THR A 142 -9.85 -8.31 -3.12
N ARG A 143 -9.12 -7.83 -4.12
CA ARG A 143 -8.00 -6.92 -3.98
C ARG A 143 -8.14 -5.81 -5.01
N THR A 144 -7.17 -4.94 -5.08
CA THR A 144 -7.08 -3.92 -6.13
C THR A 144 -6.49 -4.44 -7.45
N ASP A 145 -6.25 -5.72 -7.54
CA ASP A 145 -5.58 -6.41 -8.64
C ASP A 145 -6.53 -7.34 -9.42
N TRP A 146 -6.05 -7.77 -10.59
CA TRP A 146 -6.76 -8.65 -11.48
C TRP A 146 -6.42 -10.12 -11.23
N HIS A 147 -7.39 -10.99 -11.46
CA HIS A 147 -7.24 -12.44 -11.39
C HIS A 147 -7.62 -13.07 -12.73
N HIS A 148 -6.81 -14.01 -13.20
CA HIS A 148 -7.19 -14.87 -14.30
C HIS A 148 -7.91 -16.10 -13.77
N VAL A 149 -9.10 -16.38 -14.27
CA VAL A 149 -9.94 -17.50 -13.86
C VAL A 149 -10.37 -18.32 -15.06
N ALA A 150 -10.32 -19.66 -14.94
CA ALA A 150 -10.84 -20.54 -15.97
C ALA A 150 -11.38 -21.86 -15.40
N VAL A 151 -12.31 -22.47 -16.13
CA VAL A 151 -12.79 -23.83 -15.90
C VAL A 151 -12.78 -24.59 -17.20
N ALA A 152 -12.18 -25.77 -17.22
CA ALA A 152 -12.17 -26.70 -18.35
C ALA A 152 -12.97 -27.94 -17.97
N TYR A 153 -13.90 -28.38 -18.85
CA TYR A 153 -14.78 -29.52 -18.62
C TYR A 153 -15.12 -30.25 -19.91
N ARG A 154 -15.25 -31.57 -19.85
CA ARG A 154 -15.83 -32.39 -20.94
C ARG A 154 -17.16 -32.95 -20.46
N PHE A 155 -18.23 -32.60 -21.15
CA PHE A 155 -19.57 -33.08 -20.83
C PHE A 155 -19.64 -34.60 -20.92
N GLY A 156 -20.29 -35.23 -19.93
CA GLY A 156 -20.35 -36.70 -19.81
C GLY A 156 -19.17 -37.34 -19.08
N ASP A 157 -18.09 -36.59 -18.81
CA ASP A 157 -16.97 -37.03 -17.99
C ASP A 157 -16.75 -36.09 -16.76
N PRO A 158 -17.43 -36.34 -15.64
CA PRO A 158 -17.36 -35.48 -14.46
C PRO A 158 -15.98 -35.44 -13.79
N LYS A 159 -15.05 -36.36 -14.15
CA LYS A 159 -13.69 -36.34 -13.65
C LYS A 159 -12.77 -35.39 -14.44
N SER A 160 -13.19 -34.96 -15.62
CA SER A 160 -12.40 -34.10 -16.49
C SER A 160 -12.36 -32.64 -16.03
N ILE A 161 -13.19 -32.24 -15.06
CA ILE A 161 -13.29 -30.84 -14.64
C ILE A 161 -12.04 -30.38 -13.89
N VAL A 162 -11.48 -29.26 -14.33
CA VAL A 162 -10.34 -28.59 -13.67
C VAL A 162 -10.59 -27.10 -13.69
N GLY A 163 -10.45 -26.45 -12.53
CA GLY A 163 -10.43 -25.00 -12.41
C GLY A 163 -9.01 -24.45 -12.42
N TYR A 164 -8.87 -23.20 -12.80
CA TYR A 164 -7.61 -22.47 -12.76
C TYR A 164 -7.84 -21.10 -12.16
N ILE A 165 -6.98 -20.72 -11.24
CA ILE A 165 -6.95 -19.39 -10.61
C ILE A 165 -5.49 -18.92 -10.68
N ASP A 166 -5.27 -17.78 -11.34
CA ASP A 166 -3.94 -17.17 -11.48
C ASP A 166 -2.88 -18.16 -12.04
N GLY A 167 -3.25 -18.84 -13.10
CA GLY A 167 -2.40 -19.82 -13.78
C GLY A 167 -2.23 -21.16 -13.07
N GLU A 168 -2.70 -21.30 -11.84
CA GLU A 168 -2.59 -22.53 -11.06
C GLU A 168 -3.87 -23.36 -11.10
N SER A 169 -3.75 -24.66 -11.34
CA SER A 169 -4.89 -25.56 -11.31
C SER A 169 -5.44 -25.75 -9.89
N THR A 170 -6.74 -25.92 -9.77
CA THR A 170 -7.43 -26.23 -8.53
C THR A 170 -8.37 -27.40 -8.69
N LYS A 171 -8.35 -28.31 -7.71
CA LYS A 171 -9.40 -29.32 -7.53
C LYS A 171 -10.66 -28.67 -6.98
N GLY A 172 -11.77 -29.39 -6.99
CA GLY A 172 -13.02 -28.97 -6.40
C GLY A 172 -13.98 -30.13 -6.22
N ASN A 173 -15.18 -29.79 -5.78
CA ASN A 173 -16.22 -30.78 -5.49
C ASN A 173 -17.52 -30.45 -6.23
N TRP A 174 -18.23 -31.47 -6.65
CA TRP A 174 -19.61 -31.38 -7.10
C TRP A 174 -20.49 -31.27 -5.85
N ASP A 175 -20.82 -30.05 -5.45
CA ASP A 175 -21.48 -29.73 -4.17
C ASP A 175 -23.01 -29.54 -4.29
N MET A 176 -23.56 -29.60 -5.51
CA MET A 176 -24.99 -29.61 -5.78
C MET A 176 -25.28 -30.58 -6.92
N GLY A 177 -26.29 -31.42 -6.81
CA GLY A 177 -26.70 -32.43 -7.80
C GLY A 177 -25.70 -33.55 -8.05
N GLY A 178 -24.52 -33.50 -7.43
CA GLY A 178 -23.46 -34.50 -7.62
C GLY A 178 -22.90 -34.54 -9.05
N THR A 179 -22.29 -35.67 -9.39
CA THR A 179 -21.77 -35.95 -10.73
C THR A 179 -22.82 -36.50 -11.66
N THR A 180 -22.76 -36.17 -12.96
CA THR A 180 -23.64 -36.77 -13.98
C THR A 180 -22.85 -37.12 -15.24
N LYS A 181 -23.34 -38.14 -15.97
CA LYS A 181 -22.88 -38.45 -17.33
C LYS A 181 -23.91 -38.05 -18.39
N LEU A 182 -24.96 -37.37 -17.99
CA LEU A 182 -25.99 -36.90 -18.90
C LEU A 182 -25.55 -35.62 -19.59
N PRO A 183 -26.01 -35.36 -20.83
CA PRO A 183 -25.72 -34.12 -21.53
C PRO A 183 -26.37 -32.93 -20.83
N PRO A 184 -25.82 -31.73 -21.01
CA PRO A 184 -26.48 -30.51 -20.56
C PRO A 184 -27.79 -30.27 -21.33
N VAL A 185 -28.66 -29.45 -20.77
CA VAL A 185 -29.81 -28.90 -21.52
C VAL A 185 -29.26 -28.01 -22.65
N VAL A 186 -29.92 -28.06 -23.80
CA VAL A 186 -29.63 -27.22 -24.95
C VAL A 186 -30.91 -26.50 -25.35
N ASP A 187 -30.82 -25.21 -25.51
CA ASP A 187 -31.88 -24.34 -26.05
C ASP A 187 -31.26 -23.10 -26.71
N ASN A 188 -32.08 -22.29 -27.34
CA ASN A 188 -31.64 -21.07 -28.04
C ASN A 188 -31.58 -19.84 -27.09
N ASP A 189 -31.47 -20.05 -25.75
CA ASP A 189 -31.32 -18.95 -24.82
C ASP A 189 -29.97 -18.24 -25.02
N GLU A 190 -29.91 -16.97 -24.64
CA GLU A 190 -28.77 -16.10 -24.86
C GLU A 190 -27.57 -16.47 -23.97
N VAL A 191 -26.38 -16.02 -24.40
CA VAL A 191 -25.19 -15.93 -23.55
C VAL A 191 -25.15 -14.54 -22.92
N TRP A 192 -25.06 -14.51 -21.58
CA TRP A 192 -24.90 -13.27 -20.85
C TRP A 192 -23.53 -13.21 -20.16
N VAL A 193 -22.88 -12.01 -20.22
CA VAL A 193 -21.66 -11.71 -19.48
C VAL A 193 -22.01 -10.77 -18.34
N GLY A 194 -21.71 -11.20 -17.10
CA GLY A 194 -21.87 -10.39 -15.91
C GLY A 194 -23.18 -10.58 -15.16
N SER A 195 -24.15 -11.34 -15.67
CA SER A 195 -25.42 -11.54 -14.96
C SER A 195 -26.19 -12.79 -15.42
N SER A 196 -27.33 -13.06 -14.80
CA SER A 196 -28.33 -14.07 -15.14
C SER A 196 -29.66 -13.72 -14.43
N LEU A 197 -30.70 -14.57 -14.56
CA LEU A 197 -31.96 -14.48 -13.82
C LEU A 197 -32.67 -13.11 -13.97
N GLY A 198 -32.79 -12.62 -15.21
CA GLY A 198 -33.44 -11.35 -15.50
C GLY A 198 -32.64 -10.12 -15.06
N GLY A 199 -31.33 -10.25 -14.86
CA GLY A 199 -30.50 -9.18 -14.32
C GLY A 199 -30.58 -9.04 -12.80
N ASN A 200 -30.90 -10.12 -12.09
CA ASN A 200 -31.00 -10.11 -10.62
C ASN A 200 -29.71 -9.65 -9.97
N HIS A 201 -29.78 -8.64 -9.10
CA HIS A 201 -28.64 -8.06 -8.42
C HIS A 201 -27.82 -9.09 -7.61
N GLY A 202 -28.49 -10.09 -6.99
CA GLY A 202 -27.83 -11.17 -6.23
C GLY A 202 -27.02 -12.16 -7.08
N SER A 203 -27.21 -12.16 -8.41
CA SER A 203 -26.45 -12.98 -9.38
C SER A 203 -25.54 -12.16 -10.29
N SER A 204 -25.61 -10.84 -10.23
CA SER A 204 -24.86 -9.93 -11.11
C SER A 204 -23.46 -9.68 -10.56
N PHE A 205 -22.48 -9.71 -11.45
CA PHE A 205 -21.10 -9.32 -11.17
C PHE A 205 -20.99 -7.80 -11.01
N ILE A 206 -20.27 -7.35 -10.02
CA ILE A 206 -19.90 -5.94 -9.83
C ILE A 206 -18.37 -5.86 -9.81
N GLY A 207 -17.79 -5.03 -10.68
CA GLY A 207 -16.35 -4.90 -10.86
C GLY A 207 -15.94 -4.89 -12.32
N ASN A 208 -14.69 -5.16 -12.59
CA ASN A 208 -14.15 -5.13 -13.95
C ASN A 208 -13.94 -6.55 -14.49
N ILE A 209 -14.23 -6.71 -15.79
CA ILE A 209 -14.04 -7.97 -16.54
C ILE A 209 -13.29 -7.65 -17.82
N ASP A 210 -12.38 -8.55 -18.21
CA ASP A 210 -11.61 -8.47 -19.45
C ASP A 210 -11.34 -9.86 -20.02
N GLU A 211 -10.97 -9.96 -21.31
CA GLU A 211 -10.55 -11.18 -22.00
C GLU A 211 -11.49 -12.38 -21.76
N VAL A 212 -12.82 -12.17 -21.82
CA VAL A 212 -13.80 -13.25 -21.66
C VAL A 212 -13.78 -14.14 -22.91
N ALA A 213 -13.52 -15.44 -22.72
CA ALA A 213 -13.45 -16.37 -23.83
C ALA A 213 -14.19 -17.70 -23.59
N ILE A 214 -14.76 -18.23 -24.66
CA ILE A 214 -15.41 -19.55 -24.75
C ILE A 214 -14.61 -20.40 -25.75
N HIS A 215 -14.10 -21.53 -25.32
CA HIS A 215 -13.38 -22.46 -26.20
C HIS A 215 -14.10 -23.80 -26.27
N ARG A 216 -14.35 -24.30 -27.49
CA ARG A 216 -14.90 -25.66 -27.72
C ARG A 216 -13.82 -26.75 -27.64
N ARG A 217 -12.95 -26.64 -26.64
CA ARG A 217 -11.87 -27.61 -26.36
C ARG A 217 -11.40 -27.46 -24.92
N ILE A 218 -10.69 -28.47 -24.43
CA ILE A 218 -9.85 -28.28 -23.25
C ILE A 218 -8.63 -27.48 -23.68
N VAL A 219 -8.49 -26.26 -23.16
CA VAL A 219 -7.27 -25.47 -23.31
C VAL A 219 -6.16 -26.13 -22.48
N PRO A 220 -4.98 -26.42 -23.06
CA PRO A 220 -3.89 -27.07 -22.32
C PRO A 220 -3.46 -26.29 -21.07
N ALA A 221 -3.17 -27.00 -19.98
CA ALA A 221 -2.82 -26.40 -18.69
C ALA A 221 -1.63 -25.42 -18.77
N ASN A 222 -0.62 -25.73 -19.58
CA ASN A 222 0.52 -24.84 -19.78
C ASN A 222 0.14 -23.52 -20.44
N ARG A 223 -0.88 -23.50 -21.32
CA ARG A 223 -1.40 -22.27 -21.91
C ARG A 223 -2.19 -21.44 -20.90
N LEU A 224 -3.04 -22.08 -20.07
CA LEU A 224 -3.78 -21.39 -19.01
C LEU A 224 -2.82 -20.83 -17.95
N LYS A 225 -1.74 -21.58 -17.64
CA LYS A 225 -0.68 -21.10 -16.77
C LYS A 225 0.03 -19.87 -17.34
N ALA A 226 0.36 -19.90 -18.62
CA ALA A 226 1.04 -18.80 -19.30
C ALA A 226 0.15 -17.55 -19.49
N ARG A 227 -1.19 -17.64 -19.29
CA ARG A 227 -2.09 -16.47 -19.30
C ARG A 227 -1.85 -15.54 -18.12
N TYR A 228 -1.40 -16.08 -17.00
CA TYR A 228 -1.15 -15.30 -15.80
C TYR A 228 0.33 -15.09 -15.60
N HIS A 229 0.80 -13.95 -16.06
CA HIS A 229 2.15 -13.46 -15.80
C HIS A 229 2.03 -12.19 -14.94
N PHE A 230 2.40 -12.33 -13.68
CA PHE A 230 2.31 -11.27 -12.69
C PHE A 230 3.70 -10.94 -12.15
N GLU A 231 4.06 -9.67 -12.21
CA GLU A 231 5.33 -9.15 -11.69
C GLU A 231 5.08 -8.10 -10.61
N VAL A 232 5.73 -8.27 -9.46
CA VAL A 232 5.76 -7.24 -8.44
C VAL A 232 6.76 -6.17 -8.88
N PRO A 233 6.34 -4.91 -9.08
CA PRO A 233 7.26 -3.86 -9.50
C PRO A 233 8.37 -3.66 -8.49
N VAL A 234 9.61 -3.69 -8.93
CA VAL A 234 10.77 -3.32 -8.13
C VAL A 234 10.90 -1.80 -8.11
N TRP A 235 11.05 -1.24 -6.93
CA TRP A 235 11.37 0.18 -6.80
C TRP A 235 12.86 0.40 -7.13
N LEU A 236 13.13 0.83 -8.35
CA LEU A 236 14.47 1.22 -8.80
C LEU A 236 14.66 2.70 -8.57
N VAL A 237 15.80 3.05 -8.02
CA VAL A 237 16.19 4.42 -7.73
C VAL A 237 17.42 4.78 -8.54
N ASP A 238 17.37 5.95 -9.17
CA ASP A 238 18.50 6.53 -9.90
C ASP A 238 19.53 7.02 -8.87
N ALA A 239 20.71 6.41 -8.86
CA ALA A 239 21.79 6.72 -7.92
C ALA A 239 22.21 8.19 -7.99
N ASP A 240 22.22 8.80 -9.19
CA ASP A 240 22.64 10.19 -9.41
C ASP A 240 21.66 11.20 -8.78
N LYS A 241 20.44 10.77 -8.46
CA LYS A 241 19.41 11.59 -7.81
C LYS A 241 19.37 11.42 -6.30
N LEU A 242 20.20 10.56 -5.74
CA LEU A 242 20.31 10.39 -4.30
C LEU A 242 21.27 11.40 -3.68
N PRO A 243 20.97 11.91 -2.46
CA PRO A 243 21.90 12.71 -1.71
C PRO A 243 23.21 11.95 -1.43
N GLU A 244 24.33 12.66 -1.35
CA GLU A 244 25.63 12.03 -1.10
C GLU A 244 25.81 11.58 0.35
N ASP A 245 25.31 12.37 1.31
CA ASP A 245 25.57 12.20 2.75
C ASP A 245 24.34 11.73 3.55
N SER A 246 23.23 11.45 2.88
CA SER A 246 21.96 11.10 3.55
C SER A 246 21.11 10.18 2.69
N LEU A 247 20.03 9.68 3.28
CA LEU A 247 19.01 8.89 2.59
C LEU A 247 17.92 9.81 2.05
N ARG A 248 17.37 9.47 0.89
CA ARG A 248 16.07 9.94 0.44
C ARG A 248 14.99 9.02 1.04
N VAL A 249 14.05 9.60 1.77
CA VAL A 249 12.93 8.86 2.38
C VAL A 249 11.62 9.33 1.80
N GLU A 250 10.75 8.39 1.47
CA GLU A 250 9.43 8.63 0.87
C GLU A 250 8.35 7.93 1.69
N ILE A 251 7.19 8.57 1.82
CA ILE A 251 6.00 7.97 2.40
C ILE A 251 4.91 7.92 1.33
N LEU A 252 4.35 6.72 1.11
CA LEU A 252 3.27 6.45 0.17
C LEU A 252 2.03 6.00 0.94
N GLU A 253 0.92 6.68 0.70
CA GLU A 253 -0.36 6.36 1.35
C GLU A 253 -1.30 5.62 0.40
N LYS A 254 -2.37 5.03 0.94
CA LYS A 254 -3.38 4.25 0.22
C LYS A 254 -2.80 3.02 -0.48
N VAL A 255 -1.83 2.38 0.16
CA VAL A 255 -1.28 1.08 -0.23
C VAL A 255 -2.08 -0.05 0.43
N GLY A 256 -2.12 -1.22 -0.20
CA GLY A 256 -2.70 -2.43 0.39
C GLY A 256 -1.82 -3.01 1.51
N SER A 257 -2.25 -4.16 2.07
CA SER A 257 -1.47 -4.89 3.09
C SER A 257 -0.62 -6.00 2.46
N ASP A 258 -0.14 -5.80 1.26
CA ASP A 258 0.70 -6.72 0.51
C ASP A 258 1.58 -5.96 -0.49
N TRP A 259 2.52 -6.69 -1.13
CA TRP A 259 3.43 -6.11 -2.11
C TRP A 259 2.79 -5.88 -3.50
N LEU A 260 1.50 -6.22 -3.64
CA LEU A 260 0.74 -6.11 -4.88
C LEU A 260 0.07 -4.74 -4.97
N PHE A 261 0.84 -3.69 -5.19
CA PHE A 261 0.30 -2.34 -5.35
C PHE A 261 0.97 -1.61 -6.50
N VAL A 262 0.21 -0.76 -7.17
CA VAL A 262 0.75 0.17 -8.15
C VAL A 262 1.51 1.25 -7.39
N GLN A 263 2.74 1.55 -7.84
CA GLN A 263 3.55 2.59 -7.22
C GLN A 263 2.87 3.95 -7.39
N ASN A 264 2.36 4.47 -6.27
CA ASN A 264 1.77 5.81 -6.20
C ASN A 264 2.90 6.85 -6.06
N GLU A 265 2.58 8.11 -6.37
CA GLU A 265 3.47 9.21 -6.03
C GLU A 265 3.58 9.35 -4.51
N PRO A 266 4.78 9.66 -3.97
CA PRO A 266 4.97 9.85 -2.54
C PRO A 266 4.17 11.06 -2.04
N THR A 267 3.50 10.90 -0.91
CA THR A 267 2.79 11.99 -0.23
C THR A 267 3.71 12.88 0.59
N LEU A 268 4.92 12.39 0.90
CA LEU A 268 5.98 13.12 1.59
C LEU A 268 7.33 12.57 1.15
N THR A 269 8.29 13.47 0.92
CA THR A 269 9.71 13.14 0.71
C THR A 269 10.55 13.95 1.69
N TYR A 270 11.54 13.30 2.31
CA TYR A 270 12.46 13.94 3.25
C TYR A 270 13.79 13.16 3.34
N SER A 271 14.77 13.68 4.09
CA SER A 271 16.07 13.02 4.24
C SER A 271 16.30 12.51 5.66
N GLU A 272 17.04 11.39 5.78
CA GLU A 272 17.52 10.81 7.03
C GLU A 272 19.02 10.51 6.93
N PRO A 273 19.77 10.58 8.05
CA PRO A 273 21.21 10.33 8.03
C PRO A 273 21.58 8.85 7.93
N VAL A 274 20.74 7.96 8.46
CA VAL A 274 21.00 6.51 8.57
C VAL A 274 19.74 5.69 8.28
N PHE A 275 19.89 4.41 7.93
CA PHE A 275 18.76 3.48 7.79
C PHE A 275 18.19 3.07 9.15
N ALA A 276 17.63 4.04 9.88
CA ALA A 276 16.90 3.81 11.12
C ALA A 276 15.78 4.85 11.28
N PHE A 277 14.59 4.39 11.64
CA PHE A 277 13.36 5.18 11.61
C PHE A 277 12.57 5.05 12.91
N PRO A 278 13.11 5.53 14.05
CA PRO A 278 12.44 5.42 15.36
C PRO A 278 11.17 6.28 15.44
N LYS A 279 11.09 7.35 14.68
CA LYS A 279 9.95 8.29 14.61
C LYS A 279 9.78 8.78 13.17
N LEU A 280 8.55 9.04 12.76
CA LEU A 280 8.24 9.55 11.42
C LEU A 280 7.63 10.96 11.50
N PRO A 281 7.77 11.77 10.43
CA PRO A 281 7.14 13.07 10.36
C PRO A 281 5.62 12.99 10.53
N VAL A 282 5.03 13.96 11.20
CA VAL A 282 3.58 14.05 11.39
C VAL A 282 2.93 14.64 10.13
N LYS A 283 1.73 14.18 9.80
CA LYS A 283 0.90 14.76 8.73
C LYS A 283 -0.06 15.80 9.31
N TYR A 284 -0.19 16.93 8.62
CA TYR A 284 -1.09 18.00 9.01
C TYR A 284 -2.10 18.31 7.90
N SER A 285 -3.31 18.71 8.28
CA SER A 285 -4.32 19.28 7.39
C SER A 285 -3.97 20.74 7.05
N ALA A 286 -4.68 21.32 6.09
CA ALA A 286 -4.57 22.75 5.76
C ALA A 286 -4.88 23.70 6.95
N LYS A 287 -5.47 23.20 8.02
CA LYS A 287 -5.72 23.93 9.28
C LYS A 287 -4.59 23.77 10.31
N GLY A 288 -3.49 23.13 9.98
CA GLY A 288 -2.40 22.83 10.91
C GLY A 288 -2.77 21.81 11.99
N ILE A 289 -3.84 21.03 11.79
CA ILE A 289 -4.29 19.99 12.73
C ILE A 289 -3.66 18.66 12.30
N ARG A 290 -3.11 17.94 13.27
CA ARG A 290 -2.59 16.59 13.05
C ARG A 290 -3.70 15.68 12.50
N VAL A 291 -3.38 14.95 11.44
CA VAL A 291 -4.27 13.95 10.81
C VAL A 291 -3.52 12.63 10.65
N ASP A 292 -4.28 11.54 10.69
CA ASP A 292 -3.69 10.22 10.50
C ASP A 292 -3.39 9.96 9.02
N ARG A 293 -2.37 9.14 8.78
CA ARG A 293 -2.08 8.56 7.47
C ARG A 293 -3.01 7.37 7.22
N SER A 294 -3.05 6.87 5.98
CA SER A 294 -3.70 5.59 5.72
C SER A 294 -3.04 4.47 6.54
N ASN A 295 -3.82 3.46 6.92
CA ASN A 295 -3.31 2.27 7.62
C ASN A 295 -3.56 1.02 6.75
N PRO A 296 -2.49 0.38 6.22
CA PRO A 296 -1.08 0.77 6.31
C PRO A 296 -0.70 1.93 5.38
N PHE A 297 0.52 2.41 5.55
CA PHE A 297 1.25 3.18 4.55
C PHE A 297 2.63 2.54 4.31
N LEU A 298 3.28 2.88 3.19
CA LEU A 298 4.61 2.40 2.84
C LEU A 298 5.66 3.48 3.12
N LEU A 299 6.69 3.11 3.86
CA LEU A 299 7.93 3.86 4.01
C LEU A 299 8.95 3.29 3.02
N ARG A 300 9.58 4.17 2.23
CA ARG A 300 10.70 3.86 1.36
C ARG A 300 11.90 4.69 1.76
N ALA A 301 13.07 4.09 1.75
CA ALA A 301 14.32 4.80 1.96
C ALA A 301 15.37 4.30 0.97
N ALA A 302 16.14 5.20 0.40
CA ALA A 302 17.25 4.87 -0.51
C ALA A 302 18.46 5.72 -0.19
N GLY A 303 19.66 5.12 -0.28
CA GLY A 303 20.93 5.81 -0.08
C GLY A 303 22.09 5.07 -0.70
N ARG A 304 23.15 5.80 -0.97
CA ARG A 304 24.42 5.26 -1.49
C ARG A 304 25.35 4.96 -0.33
N VAL A 305 25.82 3.74 -0.23
CA VAL A 305 26.76 3.33 0.82
C VAL A 305 27.98 2.67 0.18
N ARG A 306 29.16 3.17 0.51
CA ARG A 306 30.41 2.56 0.08
C ARG A 306 30.77 1.40 1.00
N LEU A 307 30.93 0.22 0.43
CA LEU A 307 31.44 -0.95 1.12
C LEU A 307 32.87 -1.25 0.67
N ALA A 308 33.68 -1.74 1.59
CA ALA A 308 35.01 -2.26 1.25
C ALA A 308 34.91 -3.53 0.41
N GLU A 309 36.03 -3.98 -0.17
CA GLU A 309 36.07 -5.28 -0.85
C GLU A 309 35.90 -6.43 0.15
N GLY A 310 35.07 -7.41 -0.19
CA GLY A 310 34.84 -8.64 0.56
C GLY A 310 33.43 -8.84 1.09
N GLU A 311 33.30 -9.79 2.02
CA GLU A 311 32.05 -10.18 2.66
C GLU A 311 31.64 -9.17 3.75
N HIS A 312 30.36 -8.76 3.72
CA HIS A 312 29.75 -7.88 4.73
C HIS A 312 28.50 -8.54 5.33
N ARG A 313 28.39 -8.48 6.65
CA ARG A 313 27.22 -8.93 7.39
C ARG A 313 26.33 -7.76 7.72
N LEU A 314 25.08 -7.84 7.28
CA LEU A 314 24.05 -6.85 7.53
C LEU A 314 23.01 -7.43 8.49
N LEU A 315 22.28 -6.54 9.16
CA LEU A 315 21.22 -6.88 10.10
C LEU A 315 20.01 -6.00 9.82
N LEU A 316 18.88 -6.63 9.49
CA LEU A 316 17.58 -5.96 9.37
C LEU A 316 16.80 -6.18 10.66
N ARG A 317 16.27 -5.11 11.25
CA ARG A 317 15.23 -5.14 12.29
C ARG A 317 13.98 -4.46 11.80
N ALA A 318 12.83 -5.12 11.94
CA ALA A 318 11.57 -4.63 11.42
C ALA A 318 10.39 -5.11 12.26
N ARG A 319 9.31 -4.35 12.26
CA ARG A 319 8.06 -4.71 12.95
C ARG A 319 7.10 -5.49 12.05
N THR A 320 7.13 -5.25 10.77
CA THR A 320 6.25 -5.88 9.78
C THR A 320 6.98 -6.11 8.46
N ALA A 321 6.25 -6.37 7.38
CA ALA A 321 6.83 -6.68 6.08
C ALA A 321 7.78 -5.57 5.61
N THR A 322 9.02 -5.93 5.43
CA THR A 322 10.10 -5.04 5.02
C THR A 322 10.97 -5.75 4.01
N ARG A 323 11.32 -5.06 2.93
CA ARG A 323 12.27 -5.51 1.91
C ARG A 323 13.49 -4.62 1.92
N VAL A 324 14.66 -5.23 1.87
CA VAL A 324 15.93 -4.54 1.66
C VAL A 324 16.57 -5.06 0.39
N ARG A 325 17.04 -4.16 -0.46
CA ARG A 325 17.73 -4.48 -1.70
C ARG A 325 19.07 -3.78 -1.74
N MET A 326 20.03 -4.41 -2.39
CA MET A 326 21.32 -3.83 -2.78
C MET A 326 21.41 -3.88 -4.30
N ASP A 327 21.60 -2.74 -4.95
CA ASP A 327 21.64 -2.58 -6.41
C ASP A 327 20.43 -3.20 -7.16
N GLY A 328 19.26 -3.16 -6.52
CA GLY A 328 18.01 -3.74 -7.03
C GLY A 328 17.78 -5.21 -6.68
N GLU A 329 18.80 -5.94 -6.24
CA GLU A 329 18.67 -7.34 -5.80
C GLU A 329 18.10 -7.44 -4.37
N LEU A 330 17.13 -8.32 -4.17
CA LEU A 330 16.51 -8.55 -2.87
C LEU A 330 17.47 -9.31 -1.95
N ILE A 331 17.91 -8.67 -0.86
CA ILE A 331 18.82 -9.28 0.13
C ILE A 331 18.14 -9.67 1.44
N ALA A 332 16.99 -9.06 1.75
CA ALA A 332 16.19 -9.44 2.92
C ALA A 332 14.70 -9.17 2.69
N GLU A 333 13.86 -10.03 3.27
CA GLU A 333 12.41 -9.82 3.33
C GLU A 333 11.85 -10.38 4.63
N THR A 334 11.10 -9.56 5.39
CA THR A 334 10.33 -10.00 6.54
C THR A 334 8.86 -10.18 6.18
N LYS A 335 8.12 -10.95 6.99
CA LYS A 335 6.71 -11.26 6.74
C LYS A 335 5.81 -10.14 7.30
N PHE A 336 4.58 -10.06 6.77
CA PHE A 336 3.52 -9.30 7.43
C PHE A 336 3.26 -9.86 8.82
N ALA A 337 3.11 -8.96 9.81
CA ALA A 337 2.82 -9.37 11.18
C ALA A 337 1.49 -10.15 11.22
N ILE A 338 1.53 -11.35 11.81
CA ILE A 338 0.32 -12.09 12.13
C ILE A 338 -0.17 -11.54 13.47
N ARG A 339 -1.34 -10.91 13.45
CA ARG A 339 -1.98 -10.44 14.67
C ARG A 339 -2.83 -11.53 15.26
N ASN A 340 -2.54 -11.90 16.50
CA ASN A 340 -3.49 -12.65 17.29
C ASN A 340 -4.32 -11.67 18.15
N ALA A 341 -5.64 -11.76 18.00
CA ALA A 341 -6.59 -10.93 18.74
C ALA A 341 -6.83 -11.43 20.17
N SER A 342 -6.26 -12.59 20.54
CA SER A 342 -6.38 -13.14 21.88
C SER A 342 -5.28 -12.59 22.77
N GLY A 343 -5.64 -11.86 23.83
CA GLY A 343 -4.68 -11.35 24.81
C GLY A 343 -3.95 -12.43 25.65
N HIS A 344 -4.07 -13.70 25.23
CA HIS A 344 -3.51 -14.87 25.92
C HIS A 344 -2.36 -15.54 25.15
N GLU A 345 -1.82 -14.87 24.13
CA GLU A 345 -0.64 -15.42 23.45
C GLU A 345 0.62 -15.24 24.27
N SER A 346 1.47 -16.26 24.22
CA SER A 346 2.82 -16.16 24.75
C SER A 346 3.61 -15.11 23.94
N VAL A 347 4.39 -14.29 24.64
CA VAL A 347 5.38 -13.42 23.99
C VAL A 347 6.37 -14.34 23.26
N PRO A 348 6.64 -14.09 21.96
CA PRO A 348 7.64 -14.87 21.24
C PRO A 348 8.99 -14.86 21.97
N GLU A 349 9.67 -15.99 21.96
CA GLU A 349 11.04 -16.06 22.46
C GLU A 349 11.92 -15.08 21.67
N LEU A 350 12.77 -14.36 22.39
CA LEU A 350 13.75 -13.48 21.76
C LEU A 350 14.84 -14.34 21.09
N PRO A 351 15.37 -13.91 19.94
CA PRO A 351 16.52 -14.56 19.34
C PRO A 351 17.73 -14.47 20.28
N GLU A 352 18.67 -15.40 20.13
CA GLU A 352 19.94 -15.37 20.84
C GLU A 352 20.65 -14.04 20.62
N PRO A 353 21.27 -13.45 21.67
CA PRO A 353 21.99 -12.19 21.55
C PRO A 353 23.11 -12.26 20.50
N LEU A 354 23.21 -11.29 19.62
CA LEU A 354 24.20 -11.22 18.54
C LEU A 354 25.65 -10.99 19.03
N GLY A 355 25.86 -10.75 20.30
CA GLY A 355 27.17 -10.54 20.92
C GLY A 355 27.16 -9.51 22.06
N GLN A 356 28.29 -9.35 22.76
CA GLN A 356 28.41 -8.36 23.84
C GLN A 356 28.30 -6.93 23.30
N GLY A 357 27.43 -6.13 23.94
CA GLY A 357 27.25 -4.72 23.64
C GLY A 357 26.38 -4.43 22.41
N VAL A 358 25.83 -5.47 21.75
CA VAL A 358 24.81 -5.26 20.70
C VAL A 358 23.45 -5.09 21.39
N ARG A 359 22.73 -4.02 21.06
CA ARG A 359 21.38 -3.78 21.56
C ARG A 359 20.50 -5.00 21.31
N GLN A 360 19.84 -5.49 22.35
CA GLN A 360 18.94 -6.63 22.25
C GLN A 360 17.66 -6.27 21.50
N LEU A 361 17.19 -7.19 20.64
CA LEU A 361 15.92 -7.04 19.96
C LEU A 361 14.76 -6.96 20.97
N ARG A 362 13.81 -6.04 20.75
CA ARG A 362 12.59 -5.96 21.55
C ARG A 362 11.55 -7.00 21.10
N PRO A 363 10.71 -7.52 22.01
CA PRO A 363 9.65 -8.44 21.65
C PRO A 363 8.71 -7.85 20.57
N GLY A 364 8.26 -8.72 19.65
CA GLY A 364 7.34 -8.34 18.57
C GLY A 364 7.99 -7.70 17.36
N LEU A 365 9.31 -7.78 17.25
CA LEU A 365 10.07 -7.39 16.06
C LEU A 365 10.66 -8.61 15.38
N TYR A 366 10.90 -8.49 14.07
CA TYR A 366 11.69 -9.43 13.28
C TYR A 366 13.15 -9.00 13.25
N GLU A 367 14.04 -9.98 13.30
CA GLU A 367 15.48 -9.81 13.09
C GLU A 367 15.96 -10.79 12.03
N GLN A 368 16.67 -10.27 11.03
CA GLN A 368 17.22 -11.07 9.94
C GLN A 368 18.65 -10.63 9.64
N GLN A 369 19.58 -11.59 9.67
CA GLN A 369 20.95 -11.38 9.22
C GLN A 369 21.06 -11.71 7.72
N MET A 370 21.86 -10.95 7.01
CA MET A 370 22.20 -11.14 5.59
C MET A 370 23.71 -11.05 5.42
N VAL A 371 24.19 -11.74 4.38
CA VAL A 371 25.57 -11.64 3.93
C VAL A 371 25.56 -11.15 2.49
N VAL A 372 26.38 -10.14 2.19
CA VAL A 372 26.55 -9.57 0.86
C VAL A 372 28.04 -9.49 0.53
N GLU A 373 28.36 -9.60 -0.76
CA GLU A 373 29.71 -9.42 -1.28
C GLU A 373 29.81 -8.04 -1.95
N SER A 374 30.95 -7.37 -1.78
CA SER A 374 31.25 -6.11 -2.46
C SER A 374 32.62 -6.17 -3.12
N PRO A 375 32.75 -5.64 -4.34
CA PRO A 375 34.04 -5.48 -5.01
C PRO A 375 34.82 -4.23 -4.53
N GLY A 376 34.43 -3.59 -3.43
CA GLY A 376 35.02 -2.33 -2.96
C GLY A 376 34.38 -1.10 -3.61
N ALA A 377 33.07 -1.14 -3.85
CA ALA A 377 32.34 -0.13 -4.60
C ALA A 377 31.29 0.62 -3.74
N GLU A 378 30.70 1.64 -4.33
CA GLU A 378 29.48 2.28 -3.83
C GLU A 378 28.28 1.48 -4.32
N HIS A 379 27.34 1.19 -3.41
CA HIS A 379 26.13 0.43 -3.66
C HIS A 379 24.89 1.26 -3.33
N VAL A 380 23.81 1.06 -4.08
CA VAL A 380 22.49 1.63 -3.79
C VAL A 380 21.70 0.68 -2.91
N PHE A 381 21.49 1.06 -1.67
CA PHE A 381 20.61 0.35 -0.77
C PHE A 381 19.22 0.96 -0.81
N THR A 382 18.19 0.09 -0.90
CA THR A 382 16.79 0.49 -0.77
C THR A 382 16.11 -0.32 0.31
N LEU A 383 15.24 0.35 1.08
CA LEU A 383 14.37 -0.25 2.07
C LEU A 383 12.94 0.14 1.76
N GLU A 384 12.04 -0.84 1.74
CA GLU A 384 10.60 -0.65 1.66
C GLU A 384 9.96 -1.34 2.86
N ALA A 385 9.20 -0.61 3.67
CA ALA A 385 8.57 -1.15 4.88
C ALA A 385 7.12 -0.68 5.00
N PHE A 386 6.20 -1.62 5.25
CA PHE A 386 4.84 -1.28 5.63
C PHE A 386 4.80 -0.82 7.09
N VAL A 387 4.09 0.25 7.35
CA VAL A 387 3.86 0.76 8.70
C VAL A 387 2.37 0.64 9.01
N GLY A 388 2.04 -0.19 10.01
CA GLY A 388 0.67 -0.61 10.27
C GLY A 388 0.24 -1.82 9.42
N ASP A 389 -1.03 -2.16 9.50
CA ASP A 389 -1.70 -3.15 8.63
C ASP A 389 -3.23 -2.97 8.67
N SER A 390 -3.93 -3.67 7.77
CA SER A 390 -5.40 -3.63 7.69
C SER A 390 -6.10 -4.32 8.87
N SER A 391 -5.39 -5.11 9.68
CA SER A 391 -5.92 -5.80 10.88
C SER A 391 -5.89 -4.92 12.13
N GLY A 392 -5.40 -3.68 12.02
CA GLY A 392 -5.35 -2.67 13.09
C GLY A 392 -4.04 -2.67 13.89
N LEU A 393 -2.94 -3.14 13.33
CA LEU A 393 -1.60 -2.92 13.89
C LEU A 393 -1.34 -1.40 13.97
N ARG A 394 -0.73 -0.96 15.09
CA ARG A 394 -0.41 0.46 15.26
C ARG A 394 0.56 0.95 14.19
N MET A 395 0.36 2.17 13.72
CA MET A 395 1.22 2.84 12.75
C MET A 395 2.51 3.36 13.40
N GLU A 396 3.30 2.43 13.92
CA GLU A 396 4.59 2.70 14.56
C GLU A 396 5.67 1.88 13.85
N THR A 397 6.82 2.48 13.63
CA THR A 397 7.97 1.81 12.99
C THR A 397 8.69 0.84 13.93
N GLY A 398 8.61 1.07 15.24
CA GLY A 398 9.42 0.33 16.20
C GLY A 398 10.91 0.64 16.02
N GLU A 399 11.75 -0.40 16.08
CA GLU A 399 13.19 -0.32 15.80
C GLU A 399 13.49 -0.65 14.32
N LEU A 400 12.72 -0.11 13.38
CA LEU A 400 12.98 -0.31 11.95
C LEU A 400 14.37 0.23 11.62
N SER A 401 15.30 -0.68 11.29
CA SER A 401 16.69 -0.32 11.00
C SER A 401 17.39 -1.36 10.14
N VAL A 402 18.39 -0.91 9.39
CA VAL A 402 19.41 -1.76 8.76
C VAL A 402 20.75 -1.38 9.38
N SER A 403 21.53 -2.39 9.77
CA SER A 403 22.86 -2.21 10.34
C SER A 403 23.88 -3.06 9.61
N ILE A 404 25.14 -2.67 9.72
CA ILE A 404 26.28 -3.40 9.16
C ILE A 404 27.27 -3.75 10.26
N LEU A 405 27.86 -4.95 10.19
CA LEU A 405 28.92 -5.36 11.09
C LEU A 405 30.23 -4.67 10.70
N SER A 406 30.67 -3.74 11.53
CA SER A 406 31.93 -3.01 11.36
C SER A 406 33.06 -3.72 12.11
N ASP A 407 34.24 -3.82 11.48
CA ASP A 407 35.46 -4.39 12.05
C ASP A 407 35.30 -5.80 12.67
N GLY A 408 34.30 -6.58 12.18
CA GLY A 408 34.04 -7.94 12.62
C GLY A 408 33.53 -8.11 14.06
N LYS A 409 33.22 -7.02 14.77
CA LYS A 409 32.88 -7.07 16.20
C LYS A 409 31.64 -6.28 16.62
N LYS A 410 31.32 -5.19 15.97
CA LYS A 410 30.22 -4.30 16.38
C LYS A 410 29.34 -3.93 15.20
N TYR A 411 28.04 -4.00 15.40
CA TYR A 411 27.08 -3.47 14.44
C TYR A 411 26.95 -1.95 14.60
N SER A 412 26.89 -1.25 13.46
CA SER A 412 26.50 0.15 13.38
C SER A 412 25.37 0.33 12.37
N LEU A 413 24.54 1.36 12.52
CA LEU A 413 23.47 1.67 11.60
C LEU A 413 24.05 1.92 10.19
N LEU A 414 23.44 1.32 9.17
CA LEU A 414 23.87 1.50 7.79
C LEU A 414 23.62 2.96 7.37
N SER A 415 24.65 3.61 6.81
CA SER A 415 24.63 5.02 6.48
C SER A 415 25.59 5.34 5.33
N PRO A 416 25.30 6.36 4.51
CA PRO A 416 26.30 6.94 3.60
C PRO A 416 27.54 7.49 4.29
N LYS A 417 27.38 8.13 5.47
CA LYS A 417 28.45 8.91 6.11
C LYS A 417 28.54 8.77 7.63
N HIS A 418 27.42 8.54 8.29
CA HIS A 418 27.35 8.58 9.75
C HIS A 418 27.72 7.23 10.37
N HIS A 419 28.32 7.25 11.54
CA HIS A 419 28.63 6.06 12.31
C HIS A 419 27.87 6.09 13.64
N VAL A 420 26.81 5.29 13.73
CA VAL A 420 25.98 5.16 14.93
C VAL A 420 26.04 3.70 15.40
N PRO A 421 26.68 3.40 16.54
CA PRO A 421 26.77 2.04 17.06
C PRO A 421 25.38 1.46 17.40
N LEU A 422 25.11 0.21 17.07
CA LEU A 422 23.89 -0.50 17.46
C LEU A 422 24.04 -1.06 18.89
N THR A 423 24.27 -0.17 19.85
CA THR A 423 24.28 -0.41 21.29
C THR A 423 23.04 0.25 21.91
N ASP A 424 22.73 -0.04 23.18
CA ASP A 424 21.63 0.66 23.85
C ASP A 424 21.88 2.17 23.91
N GLU A 425 23.08 2.58 24.34
CA GLU A 425 23.49 3.98 24.39
C GLU A 425 23.46 4.66 23.01
N GLY A 426 24.11 4.07 22.02
CA GLY A 426 24.15 4.65 20.67
C GLY A 426 22.77 4.78 20.01
N TRP A 427 21.87 3.82 20.28
CA TRP A 427 20.49 3.93 19.82
C TRP A 427 19.70 5.00 20.56
N GLU A 428 19.86 5.12 21.89
CA GLU A 428 19.14 6.11 22.69
C GLU A 428 19.58 7.53 22.34
N ASP A 429 20.88 7.76 22.20
CA ASP A 429 21.42 9.05 21.74
C ASP A 429 20.88 9.43 20.35
N TYR A 430 20.97 8.50 19.41
CA TYR A 430 20.42 8.72 18.06
C TYR A 430 18.91 8.99 18.08
N ALA A 431 18.14 8.20 18.82
CA ALA A 431 16.68 8.34 18.89
C ALA A 431 16.26 9.68 19.52
N GLU A 432 17.01 10.20 20.49
CA GLU A 432 16.78 11.51 21.11
C GLU A 432 17.05 12.64 20.10
N GLU A 433 18.23 12.64 19.47
CA GLU A 433 18.59 13.64 18.44
C GLU A 433 17.61 13.62 17.28
N HIS A 434 17.27 12.42 16.80
CA HIS A 434 16.28 12.23 15.73
C HIS A 434 14.91 12.74 16.14
N SER A 435 14.47 12.50 17.39
CA SER A 435 13.19 13.02 17.90
C SER A 435 13.15 14.53 17.89
N MET A 436 14.22 15.21 18.32
CA MET A 436 14.32 16.66 18.28
C MET A 436 14.31 17.21 16.84
N ALA A 437 15.00 16.56 15.92
CA ALA A 437 15.00 16.93 14.52
C ALA A 437 13.60 16.77 13.89
N MET A 438 12.88 15.67 14.23
CA MET A 438 11.50 15.45 13.78
C MET A 438 10.54 16.50 14.35
N ASP A 439 10.69 16.91 15.59
CA ASP A 439 9.81 17.92 16.19
C ASP A 439 10.01 19.30 15.54
N ARG A 440 11.24 19.68 15.20
CA ARG A 440 11.53 20.88 14.40
C ARG A 440 10.89 20.79 13.02
N ARG A 441 11.08 19.67 12.31
CA ARG A 441 10.46 19.41 11.00
C ARG A 441 8.93 19.50 11.07
N ASN A 442 8.33 18.87 12.08
CA ASN A 442 6.89 18.87 12.28
C ASN A 442 6.35 20.29 12.52
N ALA A 443 7.03 21.11 13.30
CA ALA A 443 6.68 22.49 13.53
C ALA A 443 6.73 23.31 12.24
N ALA A 444 7.81 23.18 11.46
CA ALA A 444 7.97 23.84 10.16
C ALA A 444 6.88 23.40 9.16
N THR A 445 6.62 22.10 9.06
CA THR A 445 5.58 21.54 8.17
C THR A 445 4.20 22.05 8.58
N ARG A 446 3.87 22.04 9.88
CA ARG A 446 2.60 22.56 10.39
C ARG A 446 2.40 24.01 9.99
N HIS A 447 3.43 24.82 10.17
CA HIS A 447 3.37 26.24 9.81
C HIS A 447 3.20 26.45 8.30
N ALA A 448 3.93 25.68 7.48
CA ALA A 448 3.89 25.78 6.02
C ALA A 448 2.53 25.39 5.41
N VAL A 449 1.85 24.37 5.98
CA VAL A 449 0.56 23.89 5.44
C VAL A 449 -0.66 24.63 6.02
N SER A 450 -0.50 25.42 7.07
CA SER A 450 -1.60 26.13 7.75
C SER A 450 -1.95 27.43 7.03
N SER A 451 -2.72 27.34 5.95
CA SER A 451 -3.23 28.52 5.23
C SER A 451 -4.14 29.39 6.11
N GLU A 452 -5.00 28.80 6.93
CA GLU A 452 -5.88 29.53 7.86
C GLU A 452 -5.08 30.29 8.93
N GLU A 453 -3.95 29.75 9.39
CA GLU A 453 -3.05 30.45 10.31
C GLU A 453 -2.40 31.66 9.64
N ALA A 454 -1.97 31.51 8.38
CA ALA A 454 -1.42 32.61 7.61
C ALA A 454 -2.44 33.74 7.39
N GLU A 455 -3.70 33.42 7.05
CA GLU A 455 -4.80 34.37 6.92
C GLU A 455 -5.10 35.08 8.24
N TYR A 456 -5.13 34.34 9.35
CA TYR A 456 -5.33 34.91 10.69
C TYR A 456 -4.23 35.92 11.05
N TRP A 457 -2.93 35.55 10.80
CA TRP A 457 -1.84 36.47 11.06
C TRP A 457 -1.84 37.68 10.13
N GLN A 458 -2.18 37.54 8.87
CA GLN A 458 -2.36 38.66 7.94
C GLN A 458 -3.47 39.62 8.44
N TRP A 459 -4.60 39.05 8.86
CA TRP A 459 -5.68 39.85 9.45
C TRP A 459 -5.22 40.58 10.73
N ARG A 460 -4.53 39.87 11.63
CA ARG A 460 -4.00 40.50 12.87
C ARG A 460 -3.02 41.62 12.55
N HIS A 461 -2.13 41.44 11.59
CA HIS A 461 -1.21 42.49 11.16
C HIS A 461 -1.96 43.71 10.58
N GLN A 462 -3.00 43.50 9.81
CA GLN A 462 -3.84 44.59 9.30
C GLN A 462 -4.53 45.34 10.43
N VAL A 463 -5.11 44.64 11.41
CA VAL A 463 -5.73 45.23 12.59
C VAL A 463 -4.70 46.01 13.40
N ALA A 464 -3.53 45.43 13.66
CA ALA A 464 -2.45 46.09 14.38
C ALA A 464 -1.98 47.37 13.66
N ARG A 465 -1.78 47.35 12.34
CA ARG A 465 -1.43 48.54 11.55
C ARG A 465 -2.50 49.64 11.65
N LYS A 466 -3.78 49.29 11.58
CA LYS A 466 -4.88 50.23 11.74
C LYS A 466 -4.95 50.83 13.14
N GLN A 467 -4.61 50.05 14.16
CA GLN A 467 -4.57 50.54 15.56
C GLN A 467 -3.34 51.43 15.81
N LEU A 468 -2.16 51.02 15.32
CA LEU A 468 -0.93 51.78 15.42
C LEU A 468 -1.03 53.14 14.72
N ALA A 469 -1.72 53.21 13.57
CA ALA A 469 -1.94 54.48 12.85
C ALA A 469 -2.78 55.49 13.65
N LYS A 470 -3.51 55.03 14.67
CA LYS A 470 -4.32 55.90 15.56
C LYS A 470 -3.55 56.34 16.82
N LEU A 471 -2.37 55.78 17.07
CA LEU A 471 -1.57 56.14 18.23
C LEU A 471 -0.67 57.32 17.90
N GLU A 472 -0.55 58.25 18.83
CA GLU A 472 0.42 59.32 18.72
C GLU A 472 1.84 58.79 18.60
N PRO A 473 2.69 59.39 17.77
CA PRO A 473 4.07 58.96 17.62
C PRO A 473 4.80 58.93 18.97
N ILE A 474 5.31 57.76 19.34
CA ILE A 474 6.14 57.62 20.52
C ILE A 474 7.54 58.07 20.14
N GLY A 475 8.10 59.04 20.90
CA GLY A 475 9.43 59.59 20.68
C GLY A 475 10.58 58.59 20.99
N GLY A 476 10.54 57.39 20.40
CA GLY A 476 11.57 56.39 20.53
C GLY A 476 11.47 55.35 19.43
N LYS A 477 12.63 54.83 18.98
CA LYS A 477 12.72 53.88 17.85
C LYS A 477 12.91 52.40 18.29
N SER A 478 12.92 52.12 19.61
CA SER A 478 13.14 50.79 20.16
C SER A 478 11.89 50.23 20.83
N VAL A 479 11.77 48.91 20.89
CA VAL A 479 10.72 48.19 21.65
C VAL A 479 10.71 48.66 23.11
N ASP A 480 11.88 48.88 23.72
CA ASP A 480 12.04 49.32 25.09
C ASP A 480 11.34 50.68 25.33
N SER A 481 11.39 51.59 24.37
CA SER A 481 10.69 52.89 24.48
C SER A 481 9.17 52.72 24.68
N PHE A 482 8.58 51.70 24.05
CA PHE A 482 7.14 51.40 24.22
C PHE A 482 6.87 50.72 25.56
N VAL A 483 7.71 49.82 25.99
CA VAL A 483 7.61 49.13 27.27
C VAL A 483 7.76 50.13 28.41
N ASP A 484 8.82 50.96 28.38
CA ASP A 484 9.11 51.99 29.39
C ASP A 484 7.98 53.04 29.50
N ARG A 485 7.35 53.41 28.40
CA ARG A 485 6.18 54.28 28.44
C ARG A 485 5.02 53.65 29.18
N LYS A 486 4.71 52.36 28.89
CA LYS A 486 3.67 51.60 29.59
C LYS A 486 3.97 51.45 31.07
N LEU A 487 5.21 51.13 31.43
CA LEU A 487 5.63 51.03 32.82
C LEU A 487 5.47 52.38 33.56
N ARG A 488 5.92 53.48 32.93
CA ARG A 488 5.74 54.82 33.51
C ARG A 488 4.27 55.17 33.69
N MET A 489 3.41 54.91 32.72
CA MET A 489 1.96 55.13 32.84
C MET A 489 1.33 54.32 33.96
N ALA A 490 1.80 53.08 34.17
CA ALA A 490 1.36 52.20 35.25
C ALA A 490 2.05 52.49 36.60
N LYS A 491 2.98 53.49 36.65
CA LYS A 491 3.81 53.82 37.83
C LYS A 491 4.62 52.63 38.32
N LEU A 492 5.05 51.76 37.43
CA LEU A 492 5.88 50.59 37.69
C LEU A 492 7.33 50.87 37.26
N LYS A 493 8.29 50.29 37.97
CA LYS A 493 9.70 50.28 37.58
C LYS A 493 10.02 48.96 36.89
N PRO A 494 10.86 48.98 35.85
CA PRO A 494 11.36 47.75 35.26
C PRO A 494 12.14 46.95 36.33
N PHE A 495 12.05 45.63 36.24
CA PHE A 495 12.93 44.76 37.04
C PHE A 495 14.37 44.85 36.52
N ASP A 496 15.32 44.50 37.40
CA ASP A 496 16.72 44.37 37.04
C ASP A 496 16.91 43.27 35.96
N GLN A 497 18.00 43.37 35.25
CA GLN A 497 18.32 42.34 34.24
C GLN A 497 18.47 40.96 34.95
N VAL A 498 17.89 39.94 34.33
CA VAL A 498 17.99 38.58 34.82
C VAL A 498 19.45 38.11 34.77
N ASP A 499 19.80 37.15 35.63
CA ASP A 499 21.11 36.45 35.60
C ASP A 499 21.29 35.69 34.28
N ASP A 500 22.53 35.23 34.04
CA ASP A 500 22.90 34.58 32.78
C ASP A 500 22.23 33.22 32.58
N TRP A 501 21.95 32.46 33.62
CA TRP A 501 21.21 31.21 33.54
C TRP A 501 19.77 31.42 33.12
N THR A 502 19.11 32.38 33.75
CA THR A 502 17.74 32.78 33.39
C THR A 502 17.69 33.33 31.99
N PHE A 503 18.70 34.15 31.59
CA PHE A 503 18.82 34.68 30.25
C PHE A 503 18.92 33.55 29.20
N LEU A 504 19.87 32.63 29.34
CA LEU A 504 20.08 31.50 28.41
C LEU A 504 18.79 30.70 28.23
N ARG A 505 18.19 30.30 29.35
CA ARG A 505 16.95 29.52 29.31
C ARG A 505 15.83 30.24 28.59
N ARG A 506 15.57 31.50 28.90
CA ARG A 506 14.49 32.29 28.29
C ARG A 506 14.73 32.53 26.82
N VAL A 507 15.92 32.99 26.45
CA VAL A 507 16.23 33.29 25.05
C VAL A 507 16.15 32.02 24.17
N SER A 508 16.67 30.89 24.67
CA SER A 508 16.56 29.62 23.93
C SER A 508 15.07 29.19 23.74
N LEU A 509 14.26 29.30 24.80
CA LEU A 509 12.82 28.98 24.72
C LEU A 509 12.07 29.96 23.80
N ASP A 510 12.40 31.23 23.83
CA ASP A 510 11.72 32.27 23.04
C ASP A 510 12.10 32.22 21.56
N VAL A 511 13.35 31.87 21.23
CA VAL A 511 13.87 31.86 19.85
C VAL A 511 13.75 30.47 19.20
N VAL A 512 14.17 29.42 19.91
CA VAL A 512 14.28 28.05 19.37
C VAL A 512 13.17 27.14 19.87
N GLY A 513 12.50 27.50 20.97
CA GLY A 513 11.41 26.69 21.57
C GLY A 513 11.86 25.54 22.47
N VAL A 514 13.18 25.38 22.67
CA VAL A 514 13.78 24.34 23.51
C VAL A 514 14.80 24.94 24.48
N PRO A 515 15.11 24.30 25.63
CA PRO A 515 16.20 24.72 26.51
C PRO A 515 17.57 24.68 25.80
N PRO A 516 18.54 25.46 26.26
CA PRO A 516 19.89 25.41 25.68
C PRO A 516 20.54 24.07 25.97
N THR A 517 21.33 23.56 25.02
CA THR A 517 22.11 22.35 25.16
C THR A 517 23.27 22.54 26.15
N SER A 518 23.80 21.45 26.67
CA SER A 518 24.98 21.49 27.55
C SER A 518 26.19 22.15 26.90
N GLU A 519 26.37 21.96 25.59
CA GLU A 519 27.44 22.57 24.81
C GLU A 519 27.22 24.07 24.65
N GLN A 520 26.01 24.51 24.35
CA GLN A 520 25.64 25.93 24.26
C GLN A 520 25.84 26.64 25.60
N ILE A 521 25.49 26.00 26.72
CA ILE A 521 25.70 26.51 28.07
C ILE A 521 27.21 26.65 28.33
N LYS A 522 27.99 25.60 28.08
CA LYS A 522 29.45 25.60 28.27
C LYS A 522 30.10 26.72 27.48
N THR A 523 29.84 26.79 26.18
CA THR A 523 30.41 27.82 25.29
C THR A 523 30.05 29.24 25.73
N PHE A 524 28.83 29.45 26.23
CA PHE A 524 28.40 30.76 26.71
C PHE A 524 29.16 31.19 27.98
N PHE A 525 29.37 30.30 28.95
CA PHE A 525 30.06 30.63 30.19
C PHE A 525 31.57 30.69 30.01
N GLU A 526 32.14 30.04 29.02
CA GLU A 526 33.57 30.17 28.65
C GLU A 526 33.86 31.49 27.91
N ASP A 527 32.85 32.14 27.31
CA ASP A 527 33.02 33.47 26.71
C ASP A 527 33.04 34.58 27.73
N SER A 528 34.24 35.09 28.07
CA SER A 528 34.43 36.22 28.98
C SER A 528 34.07 37.58 28.38
N SER A 529 33.59 37.64 27.15
CA SER A 529 33.24 38.88 26.47
C SER A 529 32.04 39.58 27.11
N PRO A 530 32.10 40.91 27.31
CA PRO A 530 30.91 41.66 27.77
C PRO A 530 29.74 41.61 26.79
N LYS A 531 29.98 41.16 25.55
CA LYS A 531 28.95 40.96 24.49
C LYS A 531 28.47 39.52 24.39
N ARG A 532 28.78 38.62 25.34
CA ARG A 532 28.44 37.20 25.26
C ARG A 532 26.93 36.93 25.04
N ARG A 533 26.06 37.75 25.65
CA ARG A 533 24.60 37.65 25.45
C ARG A 533 24.18 37.94 24.02
N SER A 534 24.69 39.05 23.41
CA SER A 534 24.42 39.36 22.00
C SER A 534 24.94 38.26 21.07
N LYS A 535 26.17 37.80 21.29
CA LYS A 535 26.76 36.74 20.47
C LYS A 535 25.98 35.44 20.55
N PHE A 536 25.42 35.14 21.73
CA PHE A 536 24.58 33.97 21.91
C PHE A 536 23.27 34.11 21.13
N ILE A 537 22.62 35.26 21.18
CA ILE A 537 21.41 35.54 20.37
C ILE A 537 21.72 35.40 18.89
N ASP A 538 22.80 36.04 18.40
CA ASP A 538 23.21 35.98 16.99
C ASP A 538 23.46 34.53 16.52
N ARG A 539 24.04 33.71 17.39
CA ARG A 539 24.29 32.28 17.13
C ARG A 539 23.00 31.50 16.99
N ILE A 540 22.11 31.56 17.99
CA ILE A 540 20.85 30.78 17.95
C ILE A 540 19.88 31.27 16.87
N LEU A 541 20.00 32.52 16.40
CA LEU A 541 19.25 33.02 15.24
C LEU A 541 19.83 32.54 13.90
N ALA A 542 21.10 32.10 13.89
CA ALA A 542 21.77 31.54 12.72
C ALA A 542 21.74 30.02 12.67
N GLU A 543 21.31 29.34 13.75
CA GLU A 543 21.09 27.89 13.77
C GLU A 543 19.75 27.59 13.05
N ASP A 544 19.81 26.78 11.97
CA ASP A 544 18.62 26.37 11.18
C ASP A 544 17.75 25.35 11.90
#